data_6f2b0fb6ff6bf3b551cdd11ae8bd93e1
#
_entry.id   6f2b0fb6ff6bf3b551cdd11ae8bd93e1
#
_cell.length_a   1.000
_cell.length_b   1.000
_cell.length_c   1.000
_cell.angle_alpha   90.00
_cell.angle_beta   90.00
_cell.angle_gamma   90.00
#
_symmetry.space_group_name_H-M   'P 1'
#
loop_
_entity.id
_entity.type
_entity.pdbx_description
1 polymer ?
#
loop_
_entity_poly.entity_id
_entity_poly.type
_entity_poly.pdbx_seq_one_letter_code
_entity_poly.pdbx_strand_id
1 'polypeptide(L)'
;MQNKLSFHQSSVSLEIIGLPDYSNNENKDQISIISQWKLNIVDKPLIEGKIEHLGPIMNAFYIYSNLIIKNKIPLYESKLIDIKAENLHIHNIVLKSSKPNVKPLILKIGNSLLSDTINCFDQLNESPKVRIKKIDITNNIPKNLRFRLNNKVKFINSIMPMFIAICSLILLSSAFIYFYNPIEDKEEKELINPE
;
A
#
# COMPACT_ATOMS: atom_id res chain seq x y z
N MET A 1 35.05 -10.37 -15.65
CA MET A 1 34.85 -10.76 -14.25
C MET A 1 33.48 -10.24 -13.84
N GLN A 2 32.62 -11.03 -13.22
CA GLN A 2 31.33 -10.54 -12.75
C GLN A 2 31.50 -9.94 -11.35
N ASN A 3 30.92 -8.78 -11.14
CA ASN A 3 30.86 -8.13 -9.83
C ASN A 3 29.57 -8.55 -9.11
N LYS A 4 29.65 -8.69 -7.79
CA LYS A 4 28.54 -9.01 -6.91
C LYS A 4 28.46 -7.96 -5.82
N LEU A 5 27.27 -7.39 -5.63
CA LEU A 5 26.96 -6.49 -4.53
C LEU A 5 25.79 -7.06 -3.73
N SER A 6 25.84 -6.91 -2.42
CA SER A 6 24.81 -7.40 -1.53
C SER A 6 24.35 -6.28 -0.58
N PHE A 7 23.05 -6.15 -0.44
CA PHE A 7 22.38 -5.23 0.46
C PHE A 7 21.65 -6.06 1.51
N HIS A 8 21.82 -5.73 2.78
CA HIS A 8 21.30 -6.54 3.88
C HIS A 8 20.47 -5.70 4.84
N GLN A 9 19.37 -6.27 5.28
CA GLN A 9 18.51 -5.69 6.29
C GLN A 9 17.92 -6.83 7.13
N SER A 10 18.22 -6.88 8.41
CA SER A 10 17.76 -7.91 9.36
C SER A 10 17.48 -9.30 8.77
N SER A 11 16.28 -9.49 8.23
CA SER A 11 15.78 -10.77 7.72
C SER A 11 15.71 -10.86 6.19
N VAL A 12 16.28 -9.86 5.49
CA VAL A 12 16.24 -9.79 4.01
C VAL A 12 17.60 -9.47 3.45
N SER A 13 17.98 -10.11 2.36
CA SER A 13 19.16 -9.75 1.59
C SER A 13 18.85 -9.68 0.09
N LEU A 14 19.36 -8.63 -0.56
CA LEU A 14 19.26 -8.41 -1.98
C LEU A 14 20.65 -8.48 -2.60
N GLU A 15 20.87 -9.40 -3.51
CA GLU A 15 22.12 -9.54 -4.26
C GLU A 15 21.94 -9.06 -5.70
N ILE A 16 22.88 -8.27 -6.17
CA ILE A 16 22.97 -7.81 -7.56
C ILE A 16 24.25 -8.37 -8.16
N ILE A 17 24.10 -9.06 -9.28
CA ILE A 17 25.20 -9.67 -10.03
C ILE A 17 25.24 -9.02 -11.41
N GLY A 18 26.40 -8.57 -11.83
CA GLY A 18 26.51 -7.92 -13.14
C GLY A 18 27.94 -7.66 -13.58
N LEU A 19 28.08 -6.92 -14.65
CA LEU A 19 29.34 -6.56 -15.28
C LEU A 19 29.58 -5.05 -15.18
N PRO A 20 30.83 -4.63 -15.00
CA PRO A 20 31.18 -3.22 -15.13
C PRO A 20 31.12 -2.80 -16.61
N ASP A 21 30.83 -1.53 -16.84
CA ASP A 21 30.91 -0.94 -18.17
C ASP A 21 32.32 -0.41 -18.40
N TYR A 22 33.09 -1.07 -19.25
CA TYR A 22 34.45 -0.68 -19.58
C TYR A 22 34.54 0.39 -20.67
N SER A 23 33.42 0.83 -21.26
CA SER A 23 33.42 1.77 -22.38
C SER A 23 33.85 3.18 -22.00
N ASN A 24 33.74 3.57 -20.72
CA ASN A 24 33.92 4.95 -20.25
C ASN A 24 35.05 5.14 -19.22
N ASN A 25 36.03 4.26 -19.11
CA ASN A 25 37.10 4.36 -18.07
C ASN A 25 36.59 4.58 -16.62
N GLU A 26 35.32 4.35 -16.38
CA GLU A 26 34.70 4.50 -15.06
C GLU A 26 35.02 3.30 -14.14
N ASN A 27 34.87 3.49 -12.85
CA ASN A 27 35.28 2.60 -11.80
C ASN A 27 34.95 1.11 -12.09
N LYS A 28 35.97 0.28 -12.18
CA LYS A 28 35.84 -1.20 -12.37
C LYS A 28 34.97 -1.89 -11.33
N ASP A 29 34.69 -1.25 -10.21
CA ASP A 29 33.88 -1.77 -9.12
C ASP A 29 32.39 -1.45 -9.27
N GLN A 30 31.99 -0.65 -10.26
CA GLN A 30 30.60 -0.29 -10.50
C GLN A 30 29.92 -1.34 -11.39
N ILE A 31 28.73 -1.80 -11.00
CA ILE A 31 27.89 -2.66 -11.84
C ILE A 31 27.03 -1.75 -12.74
N SER A 32 27.32 -1.75 -14.01
CA SER A 32 26.56 -0.98 -15.02
C SER A 32 25.59 -1.86 -15.80
N ILE A 33 25.91 -3.14 -15.96
CA ILE A 33 25.08 -4.11 -16.66
C ILE A 33 24.69 -5.22 -15.66
N ILE A 34 23.48 -5.15 -15.17
CA ILE A 34 22.95 -6.17 -14.23
C ILE A 34 22.52 -7.40 -15.04
N SER A 35 23.11 -8.53 -14.73
CA SER A 35 22.76 -9.82 -15.36
C SER A 35 21.66 -10.57 -14.58
N GLN A 36 21.73 -10.53 -13.26
CA GLN A 36 20.82 -11.23 -12.36
C GLN A 36 20.68 -10.49 -11.03
N TRP A 37 19.56 -10.65 -10.39
CA TRP A 37 19.36 -10.26 -9.00
C TRP A 37 18.73 -11.42 -8.22
N LYS A 38 18.96 -11.45 -6.90
CA LYS A 38 18.42 -12.43 -5.97
C LYS A 38 17.93 -11.72 -4.72
N LEU A 39 16.69 -11.98 -4.33
CA LEU A 39 16.09 -11.51 -3.09
C LEU A 39 15.84 -12.73 -2.20
N ASN A 40 16.56 -12.77 -1.09
CA ASN A 40 16.41 -13.79 -0.06
C ASN A 40 15.69 -13.19 1.14
N ILE A 41 14.55 -13.77 1.50
CA ILE A 41 13.75 -13.42 2.67
C ILE A 41 13.77 -14.64 3.58
N VAL A 42 14.09 -14.47 4.85
CA VAL A 42 14.16 -15.57 5.83
C VAL A 42 12.86 -16.37 5.81
N ASP A 43 12.97 -17.69 5.81
CA ASP A 43 11.87 -18.66 5.76
C ASP A 43 10.98 -18.57 4.51
N LYS A 44 11.47 -17.95 3.43
CA LYS A 44 10.77 -17.88 2.15
C LYS A 44 11.63 -18.46 1.02
N PRO A 45 11.00 -18.93 -0.06
CA PRO A 45 11.74 -19.32 -1.26
C PRO A 45 12.56 -18.16 -1.82
N LEU A 46 13.74 -18.49 -2.35
CA LEU A 46 14.58 -17.51 -3.04
C LEU A 46 13.85 -16.96 -4.26
N ILE A 47 13.82 -15.65 -4.39
CA ILE A 47 13.29 -14.95 -5.55
C ILE A 47 14.48 -14.48 -6.39
N GLU A 48 14.50 -14.85 -7.65
CA GLU A 48 15.57 -14.42 -8.56
C GLU A 48 14.99 -14.02 -9.92
N GLY A 49 15.70 -13.16 -10.61
CA GLY A 49 15.25 -12.71 -11.92
C GLY A 49 16.28 -11.89 -12.68
N LYS A 50 15.89 -11.50 -13.90
CA LYS A 50 16.64 -10.58 -14.74
C LYS A 50 16.30 -9.14 -14.37
N ILE A 51 17.15 -8.20 -14.84
CA ILE A 51 17.01 -6.77 -14.58
C ILE A 51 15.63 -6.20 -14.94
N GLU A 52 15.03 -6.68 -16.01
CA GLU A 52 13.71 -6.23 -16.49
C GLU A 52 12.57 -6.43 -15.47
N HIS A 53 12.72 -7.40 -14.56
CA HIS A 53 11.73 -7.68 -13.52
C HIS A 53 11.99 -6.89 -12.22
N LEU A 54 13.23 -6.47 -11.96
CA LEU A 54 13.61 -5.81 -10.71
C LEU A 54 12.87 -4.48 -10.52
N GLY A 55 12.91 -3.60 -11.50
CA GLY A 55 12.25 -2.30 -11.44
C GLY A 55 10.74 -2.38 -11.18
N PRO A 56 9.99 -3.18 -11.95
CA PRO A 56 8.56 -3.40 -11.69
C PRO A 56 8.25 -3.97 -10.31
N ILE A 57 9.08 -4.89 -9.79
CA ILE A 57 8.91 -5.45 -8.45
C ILE A 57 9.15 -4.38 -7.38
N MET A 58 10.27 -3.65 -7.44
CA MET A 58 10.56 -2.55 -6.52
C MET A 58 9.43 -1.51 -6.51
N ASN A 59 8.97 -1.11 -7.70
CA ASN A 59 7.87 -0.15 -7.83
C ASN A 59 6.56 -0.67 -7.20
N ALA A 60 6.26 -1.96 -7.32
CA ALA A 60 5.09 -2.57 -6.70
C ALA A 60 5.14 -2.45 -5.17
N PHE A 61 6.30 -2.76 -4.57
CA PHE A 61 6.50 -2.64 -3.13
C PHE A 61 6.36 -1.19 -2.64
N TYR A 62 6.95 -0.24 -3.35
CA TYR A 62 6.86 1.19 -3.01
C TYR A 62 5.43 1.72 -3.10
N ILE A 63 4.70 1.41 -4.17
CA ILE A 63 3.31 1.84 -4.31
C ILE A 63 2.45 1.21 -3.21
N TYR A 64 2.65 -0.09 -2.95
CA TYR A 64 1.90 -0.82 -1.94
C TYR A 64 2.14 -0.26 -0.53
N SER A 65 3.40 0.02 -0.15
CA SER A 65 3.73 0.64 1.14
C SER A 65 3.10 2.02 1.31
N ASN A 66 3.10 2.84 0.25
CA ASN A 66 2.41 4.13 0.26
C ASN A 66 0.89 4.01 0.48
N LEU A 67 0.26 2.93 0.02
CA LEU A 67 -1.15 2.68 0.27
C LEU A 67 -1.41 2.34 1.75
N ILE A 68 -0.51 1.57 2.37
CA ILE A 68 -0.56 1.26 3.80
C ILE A 68 -0.44 2.55 4.62
N ILE A 69 0.58 3.37 4.36
CA ILE A 69 0.84 4.62 5.10
C ILE A 69 -0.37 5.57 5.02
N LYS A 70 -1.09 5.57 3.90
CA LYS A 70 -2.29 6.40 3.71
C LYS A 70 -3.57 5.78 4.29
N ASN A 71 -3.46 4.76 5.15
CA ASN A 71 -4.58 4.06 5.79
C ASN A 71 -5.65 3.58 4.79
N LYS A 72 -5.22 3.12 3.60
CA LYS A 72 -6.10 2.56 2.58
C LYS A 72 -6.01 1.05 2.62
N ILE A 73 -7.06 0.34 2.19
CA ILE A 73 -6.98 -1.10 1.97
C ILE A 73 -5.99 -1.31 0.83
N PRO A 74 -4.76 -1.78 1.13
CA PRO A 74 -3.73 -1.85 0.12
C PRO A 74 -3.97 -3.05 -0.80
N LEU A 75 -4.09 -2.74 -2.08
CA LEU A 75 -4.14 -3.73 -3.16
C LEU A 75 -3.34 -3.18 -4.34
N TYR A 76 -2.36 -3.92 -4.77
CA TYR A 76 -1.60 -3.65 -5.99
C TYR A 76 -1.68 -4.86 -6.91
N GLU A 77 -2.05 -4.63 -8.16
CA GLU A 77 -2.17 -5.69 -9.18
C GLU A 77 -1.42 -5.28 -10.45
N SER A 78 -0.61 -6.18 -10.98
CA SER A 78 0.10 -6.01 -12.24
C SER A 78 0.25 -7.33 -13.01
N LYS A 79 0.90 -7.26 -14.16
CA LYS A 79 1.19 -8.47 -14.96
C LYS A 79 2.21 -9.39 -14.27
N LEU A 80 3.11 -8.85 -13.46
CA LEU A 80 4.24 -9.57 -12.87
C LEU A 80 4.03 -9.91 -11.41
N ILE A 81 3.39 -9.02 -10.65
CA ILE A 81 3.27 -9.13 -9.20
C ILE A 81 1.94 -8.54 -8.72
N ASP A 82 1.26 -9.27 -7.84
CA ASP A 82 0.16 -8.73 -7.06
C ASP A 82 0.55 -8.71 -5.58
N ILE A 83 0.15 -7.67 -4.86
CA ILE A 83 0.36 -7.56 -3.42
C ILE A 83 -0.97 -7.16 -2.78
N LYS A 84 -1.43 -7.95 -1.81
CA LYS A 84 -2.70 -7.74 -1.12
C LYS A 84 -2.54 -7.94 0.38
N ALA A 85 -3.14 -7.06 1.18
CA ALA A 85 -3.26 -7.29 2.62
C ALA A 85 -4.24 -8.44 2.90
N GLU A 86 -3.82 -9.42 3.69
CA GLU A 86 -4.69 -10.42 4.28
C GLU A 86 -5.36 -9.84 5.53
N ASN A 87 -4.57 -9.12 6.33
CA ASN A 87 -5.01 -8.33 7.48
C ASN A 87 -4.05 -7.14 7.69
N LEU A 88 -4.12 -6.46 8.84
CA LEU A 88 -3.29 -5.30 9.15
C LEU A 88 -1.78 -5.60 9.23
N HIS A 89 -1.40 -6.86 9.43
CA HIS A 89 -0.02 -7.27 9.71
C HIS A 89 0.55 -8.26 8.69
N ILE A 90 -0.28 -8.85 7.85
CA ILE A 90 0.11 -9.92 6.91
C ILE A 90 -0.25 -9.52 5.49
N HIS A 91 0.71 -9.69 4.60
CA HIS A 91 0.63 -9.35 3.18
C HIS A 91 0.89 -10.58 2.33
N ASN A 92 0.00 -10.83 1.38
CA ASN A 92 0.15 -11.87 0.36
C ASN A 92 0.76 -11.27 -0.89
N ILE A 93 1.91 -11.79 -1.30
CA ILE A 93 2.61 -11.43 -2.52
C ILE A 93 2.48 -12.59 -3.49
N VAL A 94 1.99 -12.33 -4.68
CA VAL A 94 1.83 -13.31 -5.76
C VAL A 94 2.73 -12.92 -6.91
N LEU A 95 3.82 -13.64 -7.11
CA LEU A 95 4.72 -13.43 -8.24
C LEU A 95 4.25 -14.32 -9.42
N LYS A 96 3.96 -13.67 -10.52
CA LYS A 96 3.46 -14.32 -11.75
C LYS A 96 4.60 -14.62 -12.70
N SER A 97 4.63 -15.82 -13.24
CA SER A 97 5.60 -16.17 -14.28
C SER A 97 5.17 -15.64 -15.64
N SER A 98 6.12 -15.18 -16.44
CA SER A 98 5.90 -14.89 -17.86
C SER A 98 5.81 -16.15 -18.72
N LYS A 99 6.21 -17.31 -18.18
CA LYS A 99 6.15 -18.59 -18.88
C LYS A 99 4.75 -19.22 -18.72
N PRO A 100 4.14 -19.74 -19.80
CA PRO A 100 2.88 -20.45 -19.69
C PRO A 100 3.04 -21.69 -18.80
N ASN A 101 2.00 -22.07 -18.08
CA ASN A 101 1.92 -23.27 -17.23
C ASN A 101 2.83 -23.28 -15.98
N VAL A 102 3.48 -22.17 -15.64
CA VAL A 102 4.20 -22.05 -14.37
C VAL A 102 3.27 -21.46 -13.31
N LYS A 103 3.07 -22.19 -12.21
CA LYS A 103 2.24 -21.73 -11.08
C LYS A 103 2.85 -20.48 -10.47
N PRO A 104 2.02 -19.48 -10.11
CA PRO A 104 2.49 -18.31 -9.37
C PRO A 104 3.14 -18.70 -8.04
N LEU A 105 4.20 -17.99 -7.67
CA LEU A 105 4.80 -18.11 -6.34
C LEU A 105 4.04 -17.23 -5.37
N ILE A 106 3.49 -17.81 -4.31
CA ILE A 106 2.74 -17.10 -3.28
C ILE A 106 3.59 -17.02 -2.01
N LEU A 107 3.79 -15.81 -1.52
CA LEU A 107 4.54 -15.52 -0.31
C LEU A 107 3.65 -14.79 0.68
N LYS A 108 3.65 -15.22 1.93
CA LYS A 108 3.07 -14.48 3.06
C LYS A 108 4.18 -13.85 3.87
N ILE A 109 4.16 -12.52 4.01
CA ILE A 109 5.13 -11.76 4.78
C ILE A 109 4.44 -10.83 5.78
N GLY A 110 5.09 -10.60 6.91
CA GLY A 110 4.64 -9.60 7.90
C GLY A 110 5.15 -8.20 7.57
N ASN A 111 4.68 -7.20 8.34
CA ASN A 111 5.09 -5.79 8.21
C ASN A 111 6.61 -5.62 8.32
N SER A 112 7.28 -6.36 9.23
CA SER A 112 8.74 -6.29 9.39
C SER A 112 9.47 -6.73 8.12
N LEU A 113 9.13 -7.89 7.56
CA LEU A 113 9.75 -8.40 6.33
C LEU A 113 9.45 -7.50 5.12
N LEU A 114 8.24 -6.90 5.08
CA LEU A 114 7.89 -5.92 4.06
C LEU A 114 8.80 -4.68 4.17
N SER A 115 8.99 -4.14 5.38
CA SER A 115 9.86 -3.00 5.64
C SER A 115 11.31 -3.31 5.30
N ASP A 116 11.84 -4.47 5.74
CA ASP A 116 13.20 -4.91 5.46
C ASP A 116 13.44 -5.05 3.95
N THR A 117 12.43 -5.55 3.21
CA THR A 117 12.51 -5.67 1.74
C THR A 117 12.61 -4.28 1.09
N ILE A 118 11.79 -3.32 1.54
CA ILE A 118 11.82 -1.95 1.02
C ILE A 118 13.16 -1.29 1.34
N ASN A 119 13.67 -1.46 2.55
CA ASN A 119 14.97 -0.91 2.94
C ASN A 119 16.13 -1.46 2.09
N CYS A 120 16.10 -2.75 1.72
CA CYS A 120 17.08 -3.31 0.76
C CYS A 120 16.97 -2.66 -0.62
N PHE A 121 15.74 -2.37 -1.08
CA PHE A 121 15.52 -1.67 -2.35
C PHE A 121 15.99 -0.21 -2.30
N ASP A 122 15.80 0.47 -1.17
CA ASP A 122 16.30 1.84 -0.96
C ASP A 122 17.82 1.87 -0.99
N GLN A 123 18.49 0.95 -0.28
CA GLN A 123 19.94 0.83 -0.31
C GLN A 123 20.47 0.61 -1.73
N LEU A 124 19.80 -0.23 -2.53
CA LEU A 124 20.16 -0.43 -3.94
C LEU A 124 19.95 0.85 -4.76
N ASN A 125 18.83 1.53 -4.59
CA ASN A 125 18.46 2.73 -5.33
C ASN A 125 19.38 3.92 -5.03
N GLU A 126 19.94 3.98 -3.82
CA GLU A 126 20.86 5.01 -3.36
C GLU A 126 22.35 4.65 -3.63
N SER A 127 22.62 3.39 -3.96
CA SER A 127 24.00 2.91 -4.14
C SER A 127 24.67 3.54 -5.38
N PRO A 128 25.81 4.20 -5.22
CA PRO A 128 26.60 4.68 -6.35
C PRO A 128 27.30 3.56 -7.12
N LYS A 129 27.36 2.35 -6.53
CA LYS A 129 28.05 1.18 -7.10
C LYS A 129 27.20 0.41 -8.11
N VAL A 130 25.90 0.73 -8.24
CA VAL A 130 25.01 0.08 -9.21
C VAL A 130 24.31 1.13 -10.04
N ARG A 131 24.45 1.03 -11.36
CA ARG A 131 23.79 1.93 -12.29
C ARG A 131 22.41 1.39 -12.64
N ILE A 132 21.40 1.79 -11.88
CA ILE A 132 20.00 1.50 -12.20
C ILE A 132 19.26 2.80 -12.50
N LYS A 133 18.23 2.70 -13.33
CA LYS A 133 17.32 3.82 -13.53
C LYS A 133 16.56 4.04 -12.22
N LYS A 134 16.81 5.19 -11.57
CA LYS A 134 16.09 5.53 -10.33
C LYS A 134 14.58 5.41 -10.53
N ILE A 135 13.93 4.74 -9.59
CA ILE A 135 12.50 4.56 -9.63
C ILE A 135 11.86 5.81 -9.03
N ASP A 136 11.22 6.60 -9.89
CA ASP A 136 10.42 7.74 -9.44
C ASP A 136 9.03 7.25 -9.01
N ILE A 137 8.85 7.14 -7.70
CA ILE A 137 7.61 6.64 -7.08
C ILE A 137 6.43 7.58 -7.34
N THR A 138 6.70 8.88 -7.53
CA THR A 138 5.65 9.90 -7.61
C THR A 138 4.84 9.82 -8.90
N ASN A 139 5.44 9.37 -9.99
CA ASN A 139 4.84 9.36 -11.33
C ASN A 139 4.24 8.01 -11.74
N ASN A 140 4.56 6.91 -11.03
CA ASN A 140 4.25 5.56 -11.47
C ASN A 140 3.01 4.93 -10.80
N ILE A 141 2.16 5.70 -10.13
CA ILE A 141 0.89 5.15 -9.61
C ILE A 141 -0.01 4.83 -10.82
N PRO A 142 -0.35 3.56 -11.08
CA PRO A 142 -1.19 3.18 -12.20
C PRO A 142 -2.50 3.97 -12.21
N LYS A 143 -2.92 4.45 -13.38
CA LYS A 143 -4.12 5.31 -13.53
C LYS A 143 -5.39 4.65 -12.97
N ASN A 144 -5.52 3.34 -13.09
CA ASN A 144 -6.61 2.54 -12.55
C ASN A 144 -6.63 2.52 -11.01
N LEU A 145 -5.47 2.51 -10.35
CA LEU A 145 -5.38 2.66 -8.89
C LEU A 145 -5.72 4.09 -8.43
N ARG A 146 -5.30 5.10 -9.20
CA ARG A 146 -5.68 6.50 -8.92
C ARG A 146 -7.20 6.70 -8.96
N PHE A 147 -7.89 6.06 -9.92
CA PHE A 147 -9.34 6.19 -10.09
C PHE A 147 -10.13 5.52 -8.96
N ARG A 148 -9.72 4.31 -8.56
CA ARG A 148 -10.37 3.55 -7.47
C ARG A 148 -10.21 4.19 -6.09
N LEU A 149 -9.08 4.86 -5.86
CA LEU A 149 -8.77 5.54 -4.61
C LEU A 149 -9.49 6.89 -4.45
N ASN A 150 -9.68 7.63 -5.55
CA ASN A 150 -10.28 8.96 -5.50
C ASN A 150 -11.80 8.94 -5.29
N ASN A 151 -12.50 7.92 -5.83
CA ASN A 151 -13.97 7.92 -5.79
C ASN A 151 -14.56 7.50 -4.45
N LYS A 152 -13.96 6.52 -3.74
CA LYS A 152 -14.49 6.10 -2.43
C LYS A 152 -14.27 7.14 -1.33
N VAL A 153 -13.11 7.77 -1.30
CA VAL A 153 -12.80 8.77 -0.25
C VAL A 153 -13.55 10.08 -0.48
N LYS A 154 -13.69 10.53 -1.73
CA LYS A 154 -14.49 11.73 -2.04
C LYS A 154 -15.97 11.53 -1.70
N PHE A 155 -16.53 10.34 -1.94
CA PHE A 155 -17.93 10.05 -1.68
C PHE A 155 -18.23 10.08 -0.17
N ILE A 156 -17.41 9.42 0.64
CA ILE A 156 -17.58 9.39 2.11
C ILE A 156 -17.40 10.77 2.73
N ASN A 157 -16.36 11.52 2.34
CA ASN A 157 -16.12 12.87 2.87
C ASN A 157 -17.16 13.91 2.41
N SER A 158 -17.83 13.67 1.28
CA SER A 158 -18.89 14.57 0.78
C SER A 158 -20.24 14.31 1.45
N ILE A 159 -20.52 13.08 1.88
CA ILE A 159 -21.80 12.70 2.47
C ILE A 159 -21.82 12.87 4.01
N MET A 160 -20.67 12.67 4.68
CA MET A 160 -20.56 12.79 6.14
C MET A 160 -21.06 14.13 6.71
N PRO A 161 -20.70 15.31 6.17
CA PRO A 161 -21.21 16.58 6.69
C PRO A 161 -22.72 16.72 6.54
N MET A 162 -23.29 16.17 5.50
CA MET A 162 -24.73 16.21 5.23
C MET A 162 -25.51 15.34 6.25
N PHE A 163 -25.01 14.16 6.57
CA PHE A 163 -25.61 13.30 7.60
C PHE A 163 -25.54 13.94 9.01
N ILE A 164 -24.42 14.57 9.36
CA ILE A 164 -24.26 15.26 10.65
C ILE A 164 -25.26 16.42 10.74
N ALA A 165 -25.43 17.20 9.66
CA ALA A 165 -26.38 18.31 9.62
C ALA A 165 -27.85 17.84 9.77
N ILE A 166 -28.24 16.75 9.13
CA ILE A 166 -29.59 16.19 9.23
C ILE A 166 -29.83 15.65 10.64
N CYS A 167 -28.90 14.92 11.24
CA CYS A 167 -29.02 14.42 12.60
C CYS A 167 -29.13 15.57 13.63
N SER A 168 -28.36 16.65 13.44
CA SER A 168 -28.43 17.82 14.35
C SER A 168 -29.76 18.56 14.25
N LEU A 169 -30.37 18.66 13.06
CA LEU A 169 -31.70 19.24 12.87
C LEU A 169 -32.80 18.40 13.52
N ILE A 170 -32.71 17.08 13.42
CA ILE A 170 -33.68 16.17 14.06
C ILE A 170 -33.59 16.29 15.58
N LEU A 171 -32.39 16.34 16.15
CA LEU A 171 -32.20 16.52 17.59
C LEU A 171 -32.71 17.87 18.09
N LEU A 172 -32.46 18.94 17.35
CA LEU A 172 -32.94 20.28 17.70
C LEU A 172 -34.46 20.35 17.62
N SER A 173 -35.09 19.76 16.59
CA SER A 173 -36.54 19.75 16.45
C SER A 173 -37.22 18.92 17.53
N SER A 174 -36.66 17.79 17.92
CA SER A 174 -37.20 16.96 19.01
C SER A 174 -37.06 17.66 20.39
N ALA A 175 -35.95 18.35 20.64
CA ALA A 175 -35.80 19.15 21.84
C ALA A 175 -36.82 20.30 21.90
N PHE A 176 -37.07 20.96 20.75
CA PHE A 176 -38.04 22.04 20.66
C PHE A 176 -39.47 21.56 20.97
N ILE A 177 -39.87 20.38 20.44
CA ILE A 177 -41.17 19.75 20.73
C ILE A 177 -41.27 19.40 22.22
N TYR A 178 -40.21 18.88 22.82
CA TYR A 178 -40.19 18.49 24.24
C TYR A 178 -40.28 19.71 25.16
N PHE A 179 -39.66 20.81 24.85
CA PHE A 179 -39.68 22.03 25.71
C PHE A 179 -40.86 22.96 25.46
N TYR A 180 -41.50 22.89 24.26
CA TYR A 180 -42.62 23.76 23.88
C TYR A 180 -43.96 23.14 23.89
N ASN A 181 -44.12 21.83 24.16
CA ASN A 181 -45.43 21.28 24.51
C ASN A 181 -45.73 21.60 25.97
N PRO A 182 -46.57 22.62 26.27
CA PRO A 182 -47.07 22.76 27.63
C PRO A 182 -47.89 21.52 27.95
N ILE A 183 -47.53 20.89 29.06
CA ILE A 183 -48.36 19.88 29.68
C ILE A 183 -49.68 20.62 29.97
N GLU A 184 -50.72 20.41 29.16
CA GLU A 184 -52.05 20.80 29.52
C GLU A 184 -52.42 19.98 30.76
N ASP A 185 -52.37 20.65 31.92
CA ASP A 185 -52.89 20.11 33.18
C ASP A 185 -54.35 19.74 32.96
N LYS A 186 -54.63 18.49 32.85
CA LYS A 186 -55.99 17.89 32.94
C LYS A 186 -56.40 17.77 34.40
N GLU A 187 -56.35 18.85 35.13
CA GLU A 187 -56.95 18.95 36.45
C GLU A 187 -57.84 20.19 36.49
N GLU A 188 -59.05 20.08 35.92
CA GLU A 188 -60.18 20.93 36.30
C GLU A 188 -61.46 20.53 35.59
N LYS A 189 -61.94 19.30 35.83
CA LYS A 189 -63.38 18.96 35.52
C LYS A 189 -63.92 17.82 36.38
N GLU A 190 -63.71 17.91 37.67
CA GLU A 190 -64.50 17.10 38.62
C GLU A 190 -64.86 17.92 39.87
N LEU A 191 -65.57 19.01 39.69
CA LEU A 191 -66.29 19.66 40.83
C LEU A 191 -67.29 20.61 40.19
N ILE A 192 -68.45 20.13 39.86
CA ILE A 192 -69.76 20.83 39.87
C ILE A 192 -70.81 19.82 39.36
N ASN A 193 -71.39 19.04 40.27
CA ASN A 193 -72.80 18.74 40.27
C ASN A 193 -73.22 18.42 41.68
N PRO A 194 -73.95 19.32 42.38
CA PRO A 194 -74.77 19.00 43.53
C PRO A 194 -76.16 18.69 43.02
N GLU A 195 -76.81 17.68 43.68
CA GLU A 195 -78.18 17.18 43.72
C GLU A 195 -78.40 15.88 42.99
#